data_8453201771580e77d79ce6fdd2db5a94
#
_entry.id   8453201771580e77d79ce6fdd2db5a94
#
_cell.length_a   1.000
_cell.length_b   1.000
_cell.length_c   1.000
_cell.angle_alpha   90.00
_cell.angle_beta   90.00
_cell.angle_gamma   90.00
#
_symmetry.space_group_name_H-M   'P 1'
#
loop_
_entity.id
_entity.type
_entity.pdbx_description
1 polymer ?
#
loop_
_entity_poly.entity_id
_entity_poly.type
_entity_poly.pdbx_seq_one_letter_code
_entity_poly.pdbx_strand_id
1 'polypeptide(L)'
;MTKVTFCFEDGGKLAAEAQPGEKLLDTARRAGVSVDTPCNGNGTCGKCRMKLLEGKAEAPASRHVSADEYSEGWRLSCETPVVEDIQVLVPAGASAFRTGIRTADASILKSFEDIYPERALRSLVLQLDEPTLDDTMPDNERVERAASAELGAEAVLSIHALKKLARVLRENAFNVKLILAPEKGVYTIMDILPATDDTPVCGIAIDIGTTTVSAALTDVENGKFLAGASAGNGQIRYGADVINRIIESTRPGGSERLRKAIVDETLVPLIGELSKQSGIPADRIYRVVIAGNTTMEHLLLGLFSDPVRMEPFVPSFFRFPAVRAEDVIPCLNSSCELLLAPNVGSYVGGDITAGVLASRLWQSEETTLFIDLGTNGELVLGNSDYMMCCACSAGPAFEGGDISCGMRATDGAIEEVTIDKETMEPTYKFIGPEGQKIAGLCGSGLIDIVASMFKAGVISAKGKFVREGRRIIHDEHGLGYYIVAFAEETVTGRDITINEVDIDNFIRAKGAIFSAILLLLGQLGLEPDCIDNFVIAGGIGGAIDFPNAITLGMFLDIPLEKFSYIGNSSLSGAYAMLLGDEAVEKTDELSRNMTYVELSNEPGYMDEFVAACFIPHTNASLFPNA
;
A
#
# COMPACT_ATOMS: atom_id res chain seq x y z
N MET A 1 -15.73 -18.05 -29.74
CA MET A 1 -14.85 -17.58 -28.67
C MET A 1 -13.56 -18.34 -28.77
N THR A 2 -12.46 -17.67 -28.57
CA THR A 2 -11.11 -18.21 -28.77
C THR A 2 -10.52 -18.54 -27.41
N LYS A 3 -9.91 -19.73 -27.26
CA LYS A 3 -9.37 -20.18 -25.97
C LYS A 3 -7.92 -19.72 -25.81
N VAL A 4 -7.63 -19.06 -24.69
CA VAL A 4 -6.27 -18.73 -24.26
C VAL A 4 -5.90 -19.58 -23.05
N THR A 5 -4.79 -20.30 -23.11
CA THR A 5 -4.26 -21.05 -21.96
C THR A 5 -2.98 -20.35 -21.48
N PHE A 6 -3.06 -19.74 -20.30
CA PHE A 6 -1.93 -19.18 -19.58
C PHE A 6 -1.19 -20.28 -18.84
N CYS A 7 0.07 -20.50 -19.15
CA CYS A 7 0.97 -21.43 -18.49
C CYS A 7 1.93 -20.64 -17.60
N PHE A 8 2.16 -21.11 -16.39
CA PHE A 8 3.06 -20.47 -15.43
C PHE A 8 4.32 -21.31 -15.24
N GLU A 9 5.41 -20.70 -14.85
CA GLU A 9 6.71 -21.38 -14.68
C GLU A 9 6.67 -22.48 -13.59
N ASP A 10 5.77 -22.38 -12.63
CA ASP A 10 5.53 -23.42 -11.62
C ASP A 10 4.69 -24.61 -12.13
N GLY A 11 4.39 -24.65 -13.42
CA GLY A 11 3.60 -25.69 -14.06
C GLY A 11 2.08 -25.49 -13.96
N GLY A 12 1.60 -24.43 -13.28
CA GLY A 12 0.19 -24.09 -13.23
C GLY A 12 -0.35 -23.69 -14.61
N LYS A 13 -1.64 -23.98 -14.87
CA LYS A 13 -2.33 -23.55 -16.10
C LYS A 13 -3.67 -22.95 -15.77
N LEU A 14 -4.04 -21.87 -16.46
CA LEU A 14 -5.33 -21.22 -16.39
C LEU A 14 -5.89 -21.02 -17.80
N ALA A 15 -7.12 -21.47 -18.06
CA ALA A 15 -7.77 -21.28 -19.34
C ALA A 15 -8.82 -20.17 -19.27
N ALA A 16 -8.86 -19.32 -20.30
CA ALA A 16 -9.85 -18.27 -20.44
C ALA A 16 -10.34 -18.18 -21.90
N GLU A 17 -11.54 -17.67 -22.09
CA GLU A 17 -12.09 -17.41 -23.42
C GLU A 17 -11.87 -15.94 -23.79
N ALA A 18 -11.23 -15.68 -24.93
CA ALA A 18 -11.08 -14.35 -25.50
C ALA A 18 -12.25 -13.99 -26.41
N GLN A 19 -12.64 -12.73 -26.42
CA GLN A 19 -13.55 -12.18 -27.43
C GLN A 19 -12.81 -11.98 -28.76
N PRO A 20 -13.48 -12.03 -29.91
CA PRO A 20 -12.81 -11.81 -31.19
C PRO A 20 -12.07 -10.46 -31.24
N GLY A 21 -10.75 -10.50 -31.47
CA GLY A 21 -9.91 -9.31 -31.53
C GLY A 21 -9.55 -8.67 -30.19
N GLU A 22 -9.94 -9.28 -29.08
CA GLU A 22 -9.52 -8.85 -27.74
C GLU A 22 -8.00 -8.98 -27.60
N LYS A 23 -7.36 -8.03 -26.93
CA LYS A 23 -5.93 -8.10 -26.65
C LYS A 23 -5.62 -9.17 -25.60
N LEU A 24 -4.50 -9.86 -25.74
CA LEU A 24 -4.05 -10.89 -24.81
C LEU A 24 -3.97 -10.37 -23.35
N LEU A 25 -3.55 -9.11 -23.17
CA LEU A 25 -3.54 -8.45 -21.87
C LEU A 25 -4.94 -8.34 -21.24
N ASP A 26 -5.95 -7.96 -22.02
CA ASP A 26 -7.31 -7.78 -21.51
C ASP A 26 -7.94 -9.14 -21.16
N THR A 27 -7.65 -10.17 -21.96
CA THR A 27 -8.03 -11.56 -21.64
C THR A 27 -7.34 -12.03 -20.35
N ALA A 28 -6.04 -11.73 -20.18
CA ALA A 28 -5.29 -12.06 -18.96
C ALA A 28 -5.88 -11.37 -17.72
N ARG A 29 -6.14 -10.07 -17.81
CA ARG A 29 -6.77 -9.27 -16.73
C ARG A 29 -8.11 -9.86 -16.31
N ARG A 30 -8.97 -10.18 -17.27
CA ARG A 30 -10.30 -10.75 -17.02
C ARG A 30 -10.22 -12.16 -16.44
N ALA A 31 -9.20 -12.93 -16.80
CA ALA A 31 -8.92 -14.24 -16.25
C ALA A 31 -8.25 -14.22 -14.86
N GLY A 32 -7.95 -13.03 -14.31
CA GLY A 32 -7.25 -12.91 -13.03
C GLY A 32 -5.74 -13.18 -13.13
N VAL A 33 -5.17 -13.21 -14.35
CA VAL A 33 -3.73 -13.31 -14.55
C VAL A 33 -3.11 -11.94 -14.36
N SER A 34 -2.25 -11.81 -13.36
CA SER A 34 -1.49 -10.60 -13.11
C SER A 34 -0.34 -10.47 -14.10
N VAL A 35 -0.29 -9.34 -14.80
CA VAL A 35 0.76 -9.00 -15.76
C VAL A 35 1.24 -7.61 -15.41
N ASP A 36 2.56 -7.47 -15.25
CA ASP A 36 3.16 -6.16 -14.98
C ASP A 36 2.95 -5.22 -16.18
N THR A 37 2.21 -4.14 -15.97
CA THR A 37 1.83 -3.19 -17.02
C THR A 37 1.83 -1.75 -16.51
N PRO A 38 2.98 -1.19 -16.09
CA PRO A 38 3.03 0.17 -15.56
C PRO A 38 2.49 1.22 -16.54
N CYS A 39 2.64 1.00 -17.83
CA CYS A 39 2.07 1.89 -18.87
C CYS A 39 0.57 1.64 -19.16
N ASN A 40 -0.13 0.87 -18.34
CA ASN A 40 -1.54 0.50 -18.53
C ASN A 40 -1.90 -0.04 -19.94
N GLY A 41 -0.95 -0.76 -20.55
CA GLY A 41 -1.18 -1.39 -21.85
C GLY A 41 -0.96 -0.46 -23.05
N ASN A 42 -0.27 0.66 -22.89
CA ASN A 42 0.04 1.62 -23.96
C ASN A 42 1.26 1.22 -24.81
N GLY A 43 1.86 0.05 -24.59
CA GLY A 43 3.01 -0.46 -25.37
C GLY A 43 4.36 0.22 -25.08
N THR A 44 4.44 1.12 -24.09
CA THR A 44 5.61 1.98 -23.88
C THR A 44 6.65 1.43 -22.90
N CYS A 45 6.28 0.51 -21.97
CA CYS A 45 7.18 0.00 -20.93
C CYS A 45 7.85 -1.35 -21.24
N GLY A 46 7.30 -2.14 -22.18
CA GLY A 46 7.83 -3.45 -22.54
C GLY A 46 7.68 -4.56 -21.49
N LYS A 47 7.04 -4.32 -20.34
CA LYS A 47 7.01 -5.29 -19.22
C LYS A 47 5.96 -6.40 -19.36
N CYS A 48 4.91 -6.20 -20.16
CA CYS A 48 3.83 -7.18 -20.35
C CYS A 48 4.19 -8.32 -21.32
N ARG A 49 5.42 -8.79 -21.27
CA ARG A 49 5.94 -9.83 -22.17
C ARG A 49 5.38 -11.20 -21.81
N MET A 50 4.90 -11.93 -22.81
CA MET A 50 4.52 -13.33 -22.71
C MET A 50 5.15 -14.10 -23.88
N LYS A 51 5.43 -15.39 -23.67
CA LYS A 51 5.98 -16.24 -24.73
C LYS A 51 4.89 -17.15 -25.28
N LEU A 52 4.64 -17.05 -26.57
CA LEU A 52 3.74 -17.96 -27.29
C LEU A 52 4.35 -19.37 -27.33
N LEU A 53 3.63 -20.35 -26.78
CA LEU A 53 4.04 -21.76 -26.75
C LEU A 53 3.38 -22.54 -27.88
N GLU A 54 2.07 -22.26 -28.13
CA GLU A 54 1.27 -22.92 -29.18
C GLU A 54 0.29 -21.92 -29.81
N GLY A 55 -0.04 -22.12 -31.08
CA GLY A 55 -0.94 -21.29 -31.87
C GLY A 55 -0.20 -20.12 -32.55
N LYS A 56 -0.95 -19.18 -33.13
CA LYS A 56 -0.43 -18.00 -33.81
C LYS A 56 -1.01 -16.74 -33.18
N ALA A 57 -0.15 -15.80 -32.89
CA ALA A 57 -0.52 -14.47 -32.43
C ALA A 57 0.43 -13.45 -33.08
N GLU A 58 -0.11 -12.62 -33.96
CA GLU A 58 0.63 -11.56 -34.62
C GLU A 58 0.53 -10.28 -33.78
N ALA A 59 1.65 -9.61 -33.57
CA ALA A 59 1.73 -8.33 -32.91
C ALA A 59 2.54 -7.35 -33.77
N PRO A 60 2.30 -6.04 -33.69
CA PRO A 60 3.12 -5.06 -34.37
C PRO A 60 4.57 -5.10 -33.89
N ALA A 61 5.50 -4.64 -34.73
CA ALA A 61 6.90 -4.50 -34.36
C ALA A 61 7.01 -3.54 -33.15
N SER A 62 7.79 -3.92 -32.15
CA SER A 62 7.99 -3.14 -30.94
C SER A 62 9.47 -3.01 -30.64
N ARG A 63 9.89 -1.82 -30.17
CA ARG A 63 11.27 -1.60 -29.68
C ARG A 63 11.63 -2.47 -28.46
N HIS A 64 10.63 -3.06 -27.79
CA HIS A 64 10.80 -3.86 -26.59
C HIS A 64 10.86 -5.37 -26.86
N VAL A 65 10.67 -5.80 -28.09
CA VAL A 65 10.79 -7.19 -28.53
C VAL A 65 11.60 -7.21 -29.83
N SER A 66 12.82 -7.73 -29.77
CA SER A 66 13.69 -7.84 -30.94
C SER A 66 13.14 -8.83 -31.97
N ALA A 67 13.65 -8.78 -33.20
CA ALA A 67 13.25 -9.72 -34.27
C ALA A 67 13.52 -11.18 -33.89
N ASP A 68 14.63 -11.45 -33.21
CA ASP A 68 14.99 -12.78 -32.74
C ASP A 68 14.04 -13.27 -31.66
N GLU A 69 13.75 -12.43 -30.64
CA GLU A 69 12.79 -12.74 -29.60
C GLU A 69 11.37 -12.95 -30.15
N TYR A 70 10.98 -12.14 -31.14
CA TYR A 70 9.71 -12.32 -31.83
C TYR A 70 9.63 -13.70 -32.53
N SER A 71 10.73 -14.14 -33.15
CA SER A 71 10.81 -15.47 -33.76
C SER A 71 10.78 -16.61 -32.76
N GLU A 72 11.27 -16.38 -31.53
CA GLU A 72 11.21 -17.31 -30.41
C GLU A 72 9.82 -17.35 -29.72
N GLY A 73 8.89 -16.53 -30.18
CA GLY A 73 7.51 -16.49 -29.65
C GLY A 73 7.22 -15.37 -28.67
N TRP A 74 8.17 -14.49 -28.31
CA TRP A 74 7.90 -13.39 -27.40
C TRP A 74 6.97 -12.34 -28.00
N ARG A 75 6.02 -11.87 -27.19
CA ARG A 75 5.01 -10.86 -27.57
C ARG A 75 4.77 -9.91 -26.41
N LEU A 76 4.40 -8.66 -26.72
CA LEU A 76 3.78 -7.76 -25.75
C LEU A 76 2.30 -8.05 -25.69
N SER A 77 1.80 -8.54 -24.56
CA SER A 77 0.40 -8.92 -24.41
C SER A 77 -0.57 -7.77 -24.66
N CYS A 78 -0.16 -6.52 -24.37
CA CYS A 78 -0.95 -5.32 -24.61
C CYS A 78 -1.11 -4.94 -26.09
N GLU A 79 -0.28 -5.49 -26.98
CA GLU A 79 -0.31 -5.22 -28.42
C GLU A 79 -0.74 -6.43 -29.25
N THR A 80 -0.91 -7.59 -28.62
CA THR A 80 -1.19 -8.87 -29.28
C THR A 80 -2.69 -9.16 -29.26
N PRO A 81 -3.42 -9.08 -30.40
CA PRO A 81 -4.80 -9.51 -30.51
C PRO A 81 -4.89 -11.05 -30.50
N VAL A 82 -5.91 -11.57 -29.84
CA VAL A 82 -6.20 -13.00 -29.82
C VAL A 82 -7.17 -13.32 -30.95
N VAL A 83 -6.71 -14.10 -31.93
CA VAL A 83 -7.49 -14.44 -33.13
C VAL A 83 -7.77 -15.92 -33.29
N GLU A 84 -6.99 -16.77 -32.65
CA GLU A 84 -7.17 -18.24 -32.62
C GLU A 84 -6.77 -18.79 -31.25
N ASP A 85 -7.01 -20.07 -31.01
CA ASP A 85 -6.63 -20.73 -29.75
C ASP A 85 -5.11 -20.71 -29.58
N ILE A 86 -4.64 -20.21 -28.44
CA ILE A 86 -3.22 -20.05 -28.12
C ILE A 86 -2.89 -20.56 -26.71
N GLN A 87 -1.62 -20.99 -26.55
CA GLN A 87 -1.02 -21.20 -25.24
C GLN A 87 0.15 -20.23 -25.08
N VAL A 88 0.20 -19.55 -23.95
CA VAL A 88 1.24 -18.58 -23.64
C VAL A 88 1.88 -18.86 -22.29
N LEU A 89 3.20 -18.73 -22.20
CA LEU A 89 3.92 -18.70 -20.94
C LEU A 89 3.86 -17.30 -20.37
N VAL A 90 3.43 -17.20 -19.13
CA VAL A 90 3.51 -15.99 -18.31
C VAL A 90 4.77 -16.09 -17.46
N PRO A 91 5.82 -15.30 -17.74
CA PRO A 91 7.07 -15.35 -16.99
C PRO A 91 6.88 -14.96 -15.53
N ALA A 92 7.71 -15.46 -14.63
CA ALA A 92 7.65 -15.13 -13.19
C ALA A 92 7.76 -13.62 -12.94
N GLY A 93 8.60 -12.91 -13.69
CA GLY A 93 8.70 -11.45 -13.61
C GLY A 93 7.44 -10.71 -14.07
N ALA A 94 6.66 -11.26 -15.02
CA ALA A 94 5.37 -10.71 -15.44
C ALA A 94 4.23 -11.12 -14.51
N SER A 95 4.35 -12.23 -13.79
CA SER A 95 3.40 -12.73 -12.80
C SER A 95 3.72 -12.30 -11.36
N ALA A 96 4.68 -11.39 -11.17
CA ALA A 96 5.18 -10.94 -9.86
C ALA A 96 4.08 -10.40 -8.90
N PHE A 97 2.88 -10.26 -9.39
CA PHE A 97 1.69 -9.90 -8.62
C PHE A 97 0.74 -11.08 -8.37
N ARG A 98 1.23 -12.32 -8.30
CA ARG A 98 0.44 -13.34 -7.62
C ARG A 98 0.16 -12.80 -6.21
N THR A 99 -1.10 -12.49 -5.97
CA THR A 99 -1.64 -12.02 -4.68
C THR A 99 -1.57 -13.15 -3.64
N GLY A 100 -0.38 -13.69 -3.42
CA GLY A 100 -0.16 -14.61 -2.32
C GLY A 100 -0.39 -13.83 -1.03
N ILE A 101 -1.41 -14.23 -0.27
CA ILE A 101 -1.62 -13.67 1.07
C ILE A 101 -0.44 -14.11 1.93
N ARG A 102 0.23 -13.15 2.57
CA ARG A 102 1.33 -13.38 3.51
C ARG A 102 0.81 -13.15 4.92
N THR A 103 1.24 -13.98 5.84
CA THR A 103 1.03 -13.77 7.28
C THR A 103 1.93 -12.64 7.76
N ALA A 104 1.43 -11.84 8.72
CA ALA A 104 2.17 -10.80 9.41
C ALA A 104 2.04 -11.00 10.91
N ASP A 105 3.02 -10.54 11.67
CA ASP A 105 3.04 -10.62 13.12
C ASP A 105 2.73 -9.26 13.79
N ALA A 106 2.71 -9.23 15.12
CA ALA A 106 2.41 -8.04 15.90
C ALA A 106 3.45 -6.91 15.74
N SER A 107 4.64 -7.18 15.19
CA SER A 107 5.69 -6.17 15.01
C SER A 107 5.31 -5.07 14.02
N ILE A 108 4.29 -5.32 13.19
CA ILE A 108 3.76 -4.31 12.25
C ILE A 108 2.97 -3.18 12.93
N LEU A 109 2.59 -3.35 14.19
CA LEU A 109 1.75 -2.41 14.93
C LEU A 109 2.53 -1.73 16.05
N LYS A 110 2.30 -0.41 16.21
CA LYS A 110 2.74 0.32 17.41
C LYS A 110 1.68 0.23 18.51
N SER A 111 2.10 0.22 19.78
CA SER A 111 1.18 0.32 20.92
C SER A 111 0.70 1.76 21.11
N PHE A 112 -0.58 1.92 21.40
CA PHE A 112 -1.24 3.18 21.70
C PHE A 112 -1.96 3.14 23.06
N GLU A 113 -1.72 2.13 23.88
CA GLU A 113 -2.41 1.92 25.17
C GLU A 113 -2.15 3.05 26.17
N ASP A 114 -1.02 3.71 26.05
CA ASP A 114 -0.64 4.87 26.87
C ASP A 114 -1.40 6.16 26.53
N ILE A 115 -1.98 6.24 25.30
CA ILE A 115 -2.64 7.45 24.80
C ILE A 115 -4.17 7.31 24.83
N TYR A 116 -4.68 6.14 24.46
CA TYR A 116 -6.11 5.88 24.30
C TYR A 116 -6.56 4.69 25.16
N PRO A 117 -6.86 4.94 26.46
CA PRO A 117 -7.24 3.86 27.37
C PRO A 117 -8.69 3.37 27.17
N GLU A 118 -9.58 4.23 26.67
CA GLU A 118 -10.97 3.86 26.44
C GLU A 118 -11.12 3.04 25.15
N ARG A 119 -11.85 1.93 25.24
CA ARG A 119 -12.04 1.01 24.12
C ARG A 119 -13.34 1.29 23.39
N ALA A 120 -13.27 1.25 22.05
CA ALA A 120 -14.41 1.43 21.17
C ALA A 120 -15.44 0.29 21.26
N LEU A 121 -15.02 -0.88 21.68
CA LEU A 121 -15.89 -2.04 21.88
C LEU A 121 -15.58 -2.71 23.21
N ARG A 122 -16.62 -3.26 23.85
CA ARG A 122 -16.48 -4.06 25.06
C ARG A 122 -17.54 -5.14 25.15
N SER A 123 -17.36 -6.09 26.05
CA SER A 123 -18.35 -7.11 26.37
C SER A 123 -18.95 -6.90 27.76
N LEU A 124 -20.18 -7.41 27.94
CA LEU A 124 -20.87 -7.44 29.22
C LEU A 124 -21.60 -8.78 29.36
N VAL A 125 -21.33 -9.51 30.43
CA VAL A 125 -22.03 -10.75 30.74
C VAL A 125 -23.14 -10.46 31.72
N LEU A 126 -24.35 -10.92 31.39
CA LEU A 126 -25.56 -10.75 32.23
C LEU A 126 -26.23 -12.10 32.49
N GLN A 127 -26.66 -12.30 33.73
CA GLN A 127 -27.64 -13.31 34.12
C GLN A 127 -28.96 -12.60 34.35
N LEU A 128 -29.97 -12.92 33.56
CA LEU A 128 -31.30 -12.32 33.62
C LEU A 128 -32.30 -13.29 34.24
N ASP A 129 -33.35 -12.75 34.87
CA ASP A 129 -34.45 -13.57 35.32
C ASP A 129 -35.30 -14.05 34.13
N GLU A 130 -35.77 -15.30 34.21
CA GLU A 130 -36.71 -15.83 33.25
C GLU A 130 -38.07 -15.16 33.36
N PRO A 131 -38.80 -14.91 32.24
CA PRO A 131 -40.15 -14.38 32.28
C PRO A 131 -41.10 -15.35 32.98
N THR A 132 -42.04 -14.79 33.73
CA THR A 132 -43.10 -15.54 34.41
C THR A 132 -44.47 -14.97 34.03
N LEU A 133 -45.57 -15.60 34.50
CA LEU A 133 -46.89 -15.04 34.27
C LEU A 133 -47.14 -13.70 34.97
N ASP A 134 -46.36 -13.42 36.02
CA ASP A 134 -46.40 -12.17 36.76
C ASP A 134 -45.37 -11.13 36.24
N ASP A 135 -44.37 -11.57 35.46
CA ASP A 135 -43.38 -10.73 34.78
C ASP A 135 -43.35 -11.05 33.29
N THR A 136 -44.13 -10.30 32.53
CA THR A 136 -44.31 -10.43 31.10
C THR A 136 -43.52 -9.35 30.31
N MET A 137 -42.47 -8.80 30.90
CA MET A 137 -41.62 -7.79 30.26
C MET A 137 -41.04 -8.36 28.93
N PRO A 138 -41.11 -7.62 27.81
CA PRO A 138 -40.51 -8.03 26.56
C PRO A 138 -39.00 -8.31 26.65
N ASP A 139 -38.50 -9.24 25.89
CA ASP A 139 -37.09 -9.64 25.92
C ASP A 139 -36.11 -8.47 25.68
N ASN A 140 -36.42 -7.55 24.74
CA ASN A 140 -35.58 -6.37 24.50
C ASN A 140 -35.52 -5.45 25.70
N GLU A 141 -36.67 -5.10 26.31
CA GLU A 141 -36.71 -4.22 27.48
C GLU A 141 -36.00 -4.87 28.68
N ARG A 142 -36.11 -6.19 28.84
CA ARG A 142 -35.42 -6.96 29.88
C ARG A 142 -33.90 -6.82 29.77
N VAL A 143 -33.34 -7.04 28.55
CA VAL A 143 -31.90 -6.93 28.29
C VAL A 143 -31.42 -5.48 28.35
N GLU A 144 -32.13 -4.55 27.70
CA GLU A 144 -31.76 -3.13 27.68
C GLU A 144 -31.79 -2.52 29.10
N ARG A 145 -32.79 -2.86 29.90
CA ARG A 145 -32.89 -2.39 31.28
C ARG A 145 -31.76 -2.95 32.15
N ALA A 146 -31.46 -4.24 32.05
CA ALA A 146 -30.39 -4.86 32.83
C ALA A 146 -29.02 -4.33 32.42
N ALA A 147 -28.77 -4.22 31.09
CA ALA A 147 -27.55 -3.63 30.59
C ALA A 147 -27.39 -2.17 31.01
N SER A 148 -28.44 -1.36 30.91
CA SER A 148 -28.41 0.05 31.34
C SER A 148 -28.13 0.21 32.84
N ALA A 149 -28.68 -0.67 33.66
CA ALA A 149 -28.43 -0.66 35.10
C ALA A 149 -26.97 -0.98 35.43
N GLU A 150 -26.38 -1.97 34.77
CA GLU A 150 -24.99 -2.38 34.98
C GLU A 150 -24.01 -1.33 34.44
N LEU A 151 -24.33 -0.73 33.28
CA LEU A 151 -23.48 0.26 32.61
C LEU A 151 -23.58 1.66 33.23
N GLY A 152 -24.67 1.95 33.97
CA GLY A 152 -24.97 3.31 34.45
C GLY A 152 -25.31 4.29 33.30
N ALA A 153 -25.65 3.78 32.13
CA ALA A 153 -26.01 4.55 30.95
C ALA A 153 -27.02 3.78 30.10
N GLU A 154 -27.73 4.47 29.23
CA GLU A 154 -28.71 3.85 28.33
C GLU A 154 -28.07 2.81 27.41
N ALA A 155 -28.72 1.66 27.24
CA ALA A 155 -28.31 0.61 26.31
C ALA A 155 -29.47 0.23 25.39
N VAL A 156 -29.25 0.16 24.10
CA VAL A 156 -30.26 -0.12 23.06
C VAL A 156 -29.79 -1.24 22.13
N LEU A 157 -30.70 -2.14 21.80
CA LEU A 157 -30.43 -3.26 20.90
C LEU A 157 -30.35 -2.84 19.43
N SER A 158 -29.31 -3.28 18.75
CA SER A 158 -29.28 -3.25 17.29
C SER A 158 -30.30 -4.23 16.71
N ILE A 159 -30.72 -4.02 15.46
CA ILE A 159 -31.60 -4.96 14.76
C ILE A 159 -30.95 -6.33 14.59
N HIS A 160 -29.63 -6.40 14.50
CA HIS A 160 -28.88 -7.65 14.42
C HIS A 160 -29.00 -8.46 15.71
N ALA A 161 -28.77 -7.84 16.86
CA ALA A 161 -28.93 -8.47 18.18
C ALA A 161 -30.39 -8.86 18.42
N LEU A 162 -31.34 -7.99 18.07
CA LEU A 162 -32.77 -8.26 18.22
C LEU A 162 -33.24 -9.51 17.47
N LYS A 163 -32.73 -9.76 16.26
CA LYS A 163 -33.05 -10.95 15.46
C LYS A 163 -32.66 -12.26 16.14
N LYS A 164 -31.62 -12.26 16.97
CA LYS A 164 -31.10 -13.44 17.68
C LYS A 164 -31.68 -13.56 19.10
N LEU A 165 -32.14 -12.46 19.67
CA LEU A 165 -32.44 -12.24 21.09
C LEU A 165 -33.23 -13.39 21.71
N ALA A 166 -34.45 -13.64 21.24
CA ALA A 166 -35.35 -14.58 21.84
C ALA A 166 -34.81 -16.02 21.89
N ARG A 167 -34.08 -16.40 20.86
CA ARG A 167 -33.44 -17.72 20.78
C ARG A 167 -32.29 -17.83 21.76
N VAL A 168 -31.35 -16.87 21.71
CA VAL A 168 -30.14 -16.88 22.55
C VAL A 168 -30.50 -16.88 24.02
N LEU A 169 -31.49 -16.07 24.46
CA LEU A 169 -31.96 -16.05 25.85
C LEU A 169 -32.44 -17.44 26.29
N ARG A 170 -33.35 -18.05 25.55
CA ARG A 170 -33.98 -19.32 25.94
C ARG A 170 -33.07 -20.54 25.85
N GLU A 171 -32.21 -20.58 24.84
CA GLU A 171 -31.25 -21.67 24.68
C GLU A 171 -30.12 -21.64 25.74
N ASN A 172 -29.92 -20.48 26.41
CA ASN A 172 -28.83 -20.28 27.37
C ASN A 172 -29.35 -19.94 28.78
N ALA A 173 -30.60 -20.31 29.12
CA ALA A 173 -31.21 -20.06 30.45
C ALA A 173 -31.01 -18.58 30.89
N PHE A 174 -31.21 -17.64 29.95
CA PHE A 174 -31.09 -16.19 30.17
C PHE A 174 -29.70 -15.72 30.67
N ASN A 175 -28.66 -16.50 30.41
CA ASN A 175 -27.26 -16.16 30.69
C ASN A 175 -26.54 -15.81 29.38
N VAL A 176 -26.22 -14.52 29.21
CA VAL A 176 -25.82 -13.98 27.91
C VAL A 176 -24.60 -13.06 28.01
N LYS A 177 -23.83 -12.98 26.92
CA LYS A 177 -22.77 -12.02 26.67
C LYS A 177 -23.24 -11.03 25.62
N LEU A 178 -23.22 -9.75 25.96
CA LEU A 178 -23.52 -8.64 25.05
C LEU A 178 -22.21 -8.09 24.47
N ILE A 179 -22.24 -7.73 23.20
CA ILE A 179 -21.16 -6.94 22.57
C ILE A 179 -21.67 -5.51 22.44
N LEU A 180 -20.90 -4.55 22.95
CA LEU A 180 -21.32 -3.17 23.16
C LEU A 180 -20.38 -2.20 22.43
N ALA A 181 -20.97 -1.20 21.77
CA ALA A 181 -20.28 -0.02 21.26
C ALA A 181 -20.80 1.21 21.99
N PRO A 182 -19.96 2.00 22.70
CA PRO A 182 -20.35 3.28 23.25
C PRO A 182 -20.51 4.33 22.16
N GLU A 183 -21.59 5.10 22.19
CA GLU A 183 -21.80 6.24 21.30
C GLU A 183 -22.50 7.37 22.05
N LYS A 184 -21.79 8.48 22.33
CA LYS A 184 -22.34 9.71 22.94
C LYS A 184 -23.18 9.49 24.21
N GLY A 185 -22.72 8.57 25.07
CA GLY A 185 -23.37 8.27 26.36
C GLY A 185 -24.49 7.23 26.28
N VAL A 186 -24.73 6.64 25.14
CA VAL A 186 -25.60 5.48 24.92
C VAL A 186 -24.74 4.29 24.46
N TYR A 187 -25.11 3.09 24.87
CA TYR A 187 -24.47 1.86 24.37
C TYR A 187 -25.35 1.17 23.37
N THR A 188 -24.82 0.95 22.16
CA THR A 188 -25.45 0.07 21.18
C THR A 188 -25.06 -1.37 21.48
N ILE A 189 -26.05 -2.23 21.77
CA ILE A 189 -25.87 -3.68 21.88
C ILE A 189 -25.80 -4.24 20.46
N MET A 190 -24.57 -4.43 19.96
CA MET A 190 -24.28 -4.86 18.59
C MET A 190 -24.63 -6.32 18.36
N ASP A 191 -24.38 -7.18 19.36
CA ASP A 191 -24.66 -8.62 19.29
C ASP A 191 -25.01 -9.17 20.67
N ILE A 192 -25.67 -10.34 20.68
CA ILE A 192 -26.00 -11.12 21.87
C ILE A 192 -25.56 -12.58 21.63
N LEU A 193 -24.80 -13.11 22.58
CA LEU A 193 -24.15 -14.41 22.53
C LEU A 193 -24.43 -15.20 23.80
N PRO A 194 -24.23 -16.53 23.81
CA PRO A 194 -24.17 -17.29 25.07
C PRO A 194 -23.11 -16.72 26.01
N ALA A 195 -23.37 -16.67 27.32
CA ALA A 195 -22.36 -16.22 28.30
C ALA A 195 -21.09 -17.10 28.30
N THR A 196 -21.20 -18.33 27.80
CA THR A 196 -20.08 -19.29 27.64
C THR A 196 -19.25 -19.06 26.38
N ASP A 197 -19.65 -18.10 25.52
CA ASP A 197 -18.89 -17.75 24.32
C ASP A 197 -17.63 -16.93 24.74
N ASP A 198 -16.47 -17.55 24.59
CA ASP A 198 -15.16 -16.97 24.95
C ASP A 198 -14.47 -16.26 23.76
N THR A 199 -15.16 -16.14 22.61
CA THR A 199 -14.65 -15.42 21.45
C THR A 199 -14.33 -13.96 21.82
N PRO A 200 -13.12 -13.46 21.50
CA PRO A 200 -12.76 -12.05 21.72
C PRO A 200 -13.70 -11.08 20.99
N VAL A 201 -13.77 -9.84 21.46
CA VAL A 201 -14.48 -8.76 20.78
C VAL A 201 -13.60 -8.23 19.64
N CYS A 202 -13.85 -8.69 18.43
CA CYS A 202 -12.94 -8.50 17.33
C CYS A 202 -13.25 -7.31 16.43
N GLY A 203 -12.15 -6.68 15.95
CA GLY A 203 -12.15 -5.70 14.89
C GLY A 203 -10.97 -5.88 13.96
N ILE A 204 -11.00 -5.22 12.81
CA ILE A 204 -9.92 -5.26 11.80
C ILE A 204 -9.47 -3.84 11.48
N ALA A 205 -8.15 -3.60 11.56
CA ALA A 205 -7.49 -2.45 10.95
C ALA A 205 -6.98 -2.85 9.57
N ILE A 206 -7.20 -2.00 8.56
CA ILE A 206 -6.82 -2.24 7.16
C ILE A 206 -6.10 -1.01 6.61
N ASP A 207 -4.98 -1.24 5.97
CA ASP A 207 -4.28 -0.28 5.13
C ASP A 207 -4.46 -0.68 3.65
N ILE A 208 -5.14 0.17 2.87
CA ILE A 208 -5.34 -0.04 1.42
C ILE A 208 -4.32 0.80 0.65
N GLY A 209 -3.10 0.29 0.56
CA GLY A 209 -2.09 0.89 -0.30
C GLY A 209 -2.37 0.68 -1.80
N THR A 210 -1.77 1.52 -2.63
CA THR A 210 -1.87 1.39 -4.10
C THR A 210 -1.38 0.02 -4.57
N THR A 211 -0.34 -0.51 -3.93
CA THR A 211 0.34 -1.74 -4.33
C THR A 211 0.01 -2.91 -3.41
N THR A 212 -0.03 -2.70 -2.12
CA THR A 212 -0.24 -3.74 -1.10
C THR A 212 -1.38 -3.36 -0.18
N VAL A 213 -2.20 -4.34 0.19
CA VAL A 213 -3.23 -4.22 1.22
C VAL A 213 -2.77 -5.03 2.43
N SER A 214 -2.76 -4.41 3.59
CA SER A 214 -2.38 -5.03 4.86
C SER A 214 -3.52 -4.97 5.86
N ALA A 215 -3.72 -6.02 6.65
CA ALA A 215 -4.79 -6.08 7.63
C ALA A 215 -4.35 -6.76 8.92
N ALA A 216 -4.87 -6.26 10.04
CA ALA A 216 -4.63 -6.77 11.39
C ALA A 216 -5.96 -7.04 12.10
N LEU A 217 -6.21 -8.30 12.46
CA LEU A 217 -7.32 -8.70 13.31
C LEU A 217 -6.91 -8.54 14.78
N THR A 218 -7.77 -7.90 15.55
CA THR A 218 -7.46 -7.49 16.92
C THR A 218 -8.63 -7.79 17.85
N ASP A 219 -8.34 -8.25 19.06
CA ASP A 219 -9.24 -8.17 20.20
C ASP A 219 -9.28 -6.71 20.66
N VAL A 220 -10.34 -5.99 20.31
CA VAL A 220 -10.48 -4.54 20.55
C VAL A 220 -10.56 -4.24 22.04
N GLU A 221 -11.21 -5.10 22.81
CA GLU A 221 -11.39 -4.91 24.26
C GLU A 221 -10.06 -4.94 25.02
N ASN A 222 -9.15 -5.83 24.61
CA ASN A 222 -7.86 -6.01 25.28
C ASN A 222 -6.67 -5.41 24.51
N GLY A 223 -6.89 -4.86 23.31
CA GLY A 223 -5.83 -4.34 22.45
C GLY A 223 -4.89 -5.42 21.92
N LYS A 224 -5.30 -6.69 21.92
CA LYS A 224 -4.42 -7.81 21.56
C LYS A 224 -4.48 -8.13 20.08
N PHE A 225 -3.33 -8.10 19.43
CA PHE A 225 -3.17 -8.62 18.06
C PHE A 225 -3.46 -10.14 18.02
N LEU A 226 -4.30 -10.58 17.09
CA LEU A 226 -4.72 -11.97 16.94
C LEU A 226 -4.19 -12.61 15.66
N ALA A 227 -4.24 -11.89 14.54
CA ALA A 227 -3.75 -12.36 13.25
C ALA A 227 -3.42 -11.19 12.34
N GLY A 228 -2.48 -11.36 11.43
CA GLY A 228 -2.15 -10.37 10.41
C GLY A 228 -1.94 -11.00 9.04
N ALA A 229 -2.35 -10.28 8.02
CA ALA A 229 -2.17 -10.72 6.65
C ALA A 229 -1.98 -9.53 5.70
N SER A 230 -1.24 -9.75 4.61
CA SER A 230 -1.10 -8.79 3.53
C SER A 230 -1.22 -9.47 2.17
N ALA A 231 -1.73 -8.74 1.20
CA ALA A 231 -1.91 -9.20 -0.18
C ALA A 231 -1.59 -8.07 -1.16
N GLY A 232 -1.25 -8.41 -2.39
CA GLY A 232 -1.20 -7.41 -3.47
C GLY A 232 -2.60 -6.84 -3.74
N ASN A 233 -2.68 -5.54 -4.00
CA ASN A 233 -3.93 -4.90 -4.37
C ASN A 233 -4.40 -5.39 -5.76
N GLY A 234 -5.53 -6.07 -5.83
CA GLY A 234 -6.08 -6.63 -7.08
C GLY A 234 -6.35 -5.60 -8.17
N GLN A 235 -6.40 -4.31 -7.83
CA GLN A 235 -6.57 -3.23 -8.79
C GLN A 235 -5.32 -2.96 -9.65
N ILE A 236 -4.13 -3.42 -9.26
CA ILE A 236 -2.85 -3.20 -9.97
C ILE A 236 -2.95 -3.60 -11.44
N ARG A 237 -3.65 -4.68 -11.76
CA ARG A 237 -3.84 -5.15 -13.14
C ARG A 237 -4.60 -4.18 -14.04
N TYR A 238 -5.32 -3.22 -13.45
CA TYR A 238 -6.06 -2.17 -14.16
C TYR A 238 -5.32 -0.82 -14.19
N GLY A 239 -4.29 -0.65 -13.36
CA GLY A 239 -3.44 0.53 -13.29
C GLY A 239 -2.39 0.38 -12.20
N ALA A 240 -1.13 0.60 -12.52
CA ALA A 240 -0.02 0.50 -11.57
C ALA A 240 -0.07 1.61 -10.51
N ASP A 241 -0.58 2.78 -10.88
CA ASP A 241 -0.69 3.98 -10.04
C ASP A 241 -2.15 4.49 -9.94
N VAL A 242 -2.35 5.48 -9.07
CA VAL A 242 -3.68 6.07 -8.80
C VAL A 242 -4.29 6.72 -10.03
N ILE A 243 -3.50 7.42 -10.86
CA ILE A 243 -3.99 8.13 -12.05
C ILE A 243 -4.52 7.14 -13.09
N ASN A 244 -3.75 6.07 -13.35
CA ASN A 244 -4.17 5.02 -14.28
C ASN A 244 -5.46 4.31 -13.81
N ARG A 245 -5.66 4.11 -12.50
CA ARG A 245 -6.90 3.55 -11.96
C ARG A 245 -8.08 4.50 -12.07
N ILE A 246 -7.88 5.80 -11.84
CA ILE A 246 -8.92 6.80 -12.06
C ILE A 246 -9.33 6.80 -13.54
N ILE A 247 -8.38 6.79 -14.48
CA ILE A 247 -8.66 6.69 -15.90
C ILE A 247 -9.42 5.40 -16.24
N GLU A 248 -9.03 4.26 -15.66
CA GLU A 248 -9.78 3.01 -15.84
C GLU A 248 -11.20 3.10 -15.30
N SER A 249 -11.42 3.77 -14.15
CA SER A 249 -12.75 3.93 -13.56
C SER A 249 -13.73 4.67 -14.47
N THR A 250 -13.22 5.56 -15.34
CA THR A 250 -14.06 6.32 -16.30
C THR A 250 -14.48 5.50 -17.52
N ARG A 251 -13.87 4.34 -17.77
CA ARG A 251 -14.24 3.44 -18.86
C ARG A 251 -15.54 2.69 -18.56
N PRO A 252 -16.30 2.24 -19.57
CA PRO A 252 -17.52 1.45 -19.35
C PRO A 252 -17.27 0.24 -18.43
N GLY A 253 -17.98 0.19 -17.29
CA GLY A 253 -17.82 -0.85 -16.26
C GLY A 253 -16.50 -0.81 -15.48
N GLY A 254 -15.66 0.23 -15.64
CA GLY A 254 -14.35 0.35 -15.00
C GLY A 254 -14.43 0.48 -13.50
N SER A 255 -15.31 1.33 -12.99
CA SER A 255 -15.53 1.51 -11.55
C SER A 255 -15.94 0.20 -10.87
N GLU A 256 -16.86 -0.57 -11.48
CA GLU A 256 -17.31 -1.85 -10.95
C GLU A 256 -16.18 -2.90 -10.95
N ARG A 257 -15.36 -2.96 -12.03
CA ARG A 257 -14.20 -3.85 -12.09
C ARG A 257 -13.19 -3.53 -11.00
N LEU A 258 -12.89 -2.26 -10.77
CA LEU A 258 -11.96 -1.81 -9.73
C LEU A 258 -12.50 -2.11 -8.32
N ARG A 259 -13.80 -1.84 -8.08
CA ARG A 259 -14.45 -2.19 -6.82
C ARG A 259 -14.43 -3.70 -6.56
N LYS A 260 -14.77 -4.50 -7.56
CA LYS A 260 -14.68 -5.96 -7.47
C LYS A 260 -13.27 -6.45 -7.15
N ALA A 261 -12.26 -5.87 -7.79
CA ALA A 261 -10.87 -6.23 -7.57
C ALA A 261 -10.41 -5.96 -6.13
N ILE A 262 -10.82 -4.84 -5.54
CA ILE A 262 -10.45 -4.53 -4.15
C ILE A 262 -11.31 -5.27 -3.13
N VAL A 263 -12.62 -5.33 -3.32
CA VAL A 263 -13.53 -5.95 -2.33
C VAL A 263 -13.51 -7.47 -2.45
N ASP A 264 -13.95 -8.02 -3.61
CA ASP A 264 -14.21 -9.45 -3.73
C ASP A 264 -12.93 -10.27 -3.89
N GLU A 265 -11.90 -9.70 -4.53
CA GLU A 265 -10.69 -10.42 -4.88
C GLU A 265 -9.48 -10.09 -3.98
N THR A 266 -9.59 -9.06 -3.12
CA THR A 266 -8.53 -8.68 -2.17
C THR A 266 -9.02 -8.73 -0.73
N LEU A 267 -10.00 -7.90 -0.33
CA LEU A 267 -10.43 -7.79 1.06
C LEU A 267 -11.13 -9.05 1.57
N VAL A 268 -12.07 -9.60 0.82
CA VAL A 268 -12.80 -10.81 1.24
C VAL A 268 -11.86 -12.01 1.43
N PRO A 269 -10.94 -12.34 0.50
CA PRO A 269 -9.92 -13.36 0.73
C PRO A 269 -8.99 -13.06 1.91
N LEU A 270 -8.60 -11.79 2.10
CA LEU A 270 -7.73 -11.37 3.20
C LEU A 270 -8.41 -11.60 4.57
N ILE A 271 -9.68 -11.21 4.70
CA ILE A 271 -10.50 -11.47 5.90
C ILE A 271 -10.66 -12.98 6.12
N GLY A 272 -10.86 -13.75 5.05
CA GLY A 272 -10.92 -15.21 5.11
C GLY A 272 -9.63 -15.84 5.65
N GLU A 273 -8.47 -15.31 5.27
CA GLU A 273 -7.19 -15.78 5.81
C GLU A 273 -7.00 -15.40 7.27
N LEU A 274 -7.38 -14.17 7.68
CA LEU A 274 -7.37 -13.76 9.09
C LEU A 274 -8.28 -14.66 9.94
N SER A 275 -9.47 -14.98 9.44
CA SER A 275 -10.40 -15.90 10.09
C SER A 275 -9.81 -17.32 10.24
N LYS A 276 -9.11 -17.79 9.22
CA LYS A 276 -8.43 -19.11 9.25
C LYS A 276 -7.28 -19.17 10.24
N GLN A 277 -6.45 -18.10 10.31
CA GLN A 277 -5.31 -18.03 11.23
C GLN A 277 -5.76 -17.96 12.70
N SER A 278 -6.80 -17.16 12.97
CA SER A 278 -7.30 -16.92 14.33
C SER A 278 -8.32 -17.95 14.82
N GLY A 279 -8.98 -18.65 13.89
CA GLY A 279 -10.15 -19.48 14.19
C GLY A 279 -11.44 -18.67 14.42
N ILE A 280 -11.42 -17.35 14.22
CA ILE A 280 -12.55 -16.44 14.44
C ILE A 280 -13.28 -16.20 13.13
N PRO A 281 -14.57 -16.54 13.01
CA PRO A 281 -15.32 -16.33 11.77
C PRO A 281 -15.62 -14.84 11.52
N ALA A 282 -15.76 -14.45 10.25
CA ALA A 282 -15.92 -13.05 9.84
C ALA A 282 -17.19 -12.38 10.42
N ASP A 283 -18.23 -13.15 10.73
CA ASP A 283 -19.44 -12.63 11.37
C ASP A 283 -19.27 -12.25 12.85
N ARG A 284 -18.08 -12.50 13.44
CA ARG A 284 -17.67 -12.08 14.79
C ARG A 284 -16.80 -10.83 14.79
N ILE A 285 -16.69 -10.15 13.66
CA ILE A 285 -16.00 -8.88 13.53
C ILE A 285 -17.03 -7.77 13.62
N TYR A 286 -16.83 -6.83 14.56
CA TYR A 286 -17.81 -5.80 14.90
C TYR A 286 -17.38 -4.38 14.51
N ARG A 287 -16.10 -4.18 14.18
CA ARG A 287 -15.57 -2.89 13.75
C ARG A 287 -14.46 -3.09 12.72
N VAL A 288 -14.47 -2.26 11.68
CA VAL A 288 -13.42 -2.19 10.67
C VAL A 288 -13.00 -0.74 10.51
N VAL A 289 -11.71 -0.50 10.56
CA VAL A 289 -11.11 0.80 10.23
C VAL A 289 -10.22 0.64 9.02
N ILE A 290 -10.45 1.47 8.02
CA ILE A 290 -9.68 1.46 6.77
C ILE A 290 -8.95 2.79 6.63
N ALA A 291 -7.64 2.71 6.46
CA ALA A 291 -6.81 3.81 5.99
C ALA A 291 -6.38 3.54 4.55
N GLY A 292 -6.27 4.58 3.75
CA GLY A 292 -5.83 4.50 2.37
C GLY A 292 -5.78 5.88 1.75
N ASN A 293 -5.11 6.02 0.61
CA ASN A 293 -5.13 7.30 -0.08
C ASN A 293 -6.52 7.63 -0.63
N THR A 294 -6.77 8.91 -0.88
CA THR A 294 -8.08 9.43 -1.31
C THR A 294 -8.66 8.66 -2.50
N THR A 295 -7.82 8.28 -3.46
CA THR A 295 -8.25 7.49 -4.63
C THR A 295 -8.70 6.09 -4.23
N MET A 296 -7.94 5.40 -3.37
CA MET A 296 -8.29 4.04 -2.96
C MET A 296 -9.61 3.98 -2.21
N GLU A 297 -9.90 4.96 -1.35
CA GLU A 297 -11.18 5.06 -0.67
C GLU A 297 -12.35 5.32 -1.63
N HIS A 298 -12.16 6.20 -2.63
CA HIS A 298 -13.19 6.45 -3.65
C HIS A 298 -13.47 5.19 -4.48
N LEU A 299 -12.43 4.46 -4.89
CA LEU A 299 -12.56 3.23 -5.67
C LEU A 299 -13.16 2.08 -4.85
N LEU A 300 -12.87 2.00 -3.55
CA LEU A 300 -13.49 1.06 -2.61
C LEU A 300 -15.01 1.26 -2.54
N LEU A 301 -15.44 2.51 -2.45
CA LEU A 301 -16.86 2.87 -2.41
C LEU A 301 -17.53 2.88 -3.79
N GLY A 302 -16.77 2.69 -4.88
CA GLY A 302 -17.28 2.72 -6.24
C GLY A 302 -17.69 4.11 -6.73
N LEU A 303 -17.11 5.16 -6.16
CA LEU A 303 -17.44 6.55 -6.49
C LEU A 303 -16.78 7.01 -7.79
N PHE A 304 -17.36 8.03 -8.41
CA PHE A 304 -16.77 8.71 -9.56
C PHE A 304 -15.51 9.47 -9.14
N SER A 305 -14.34 8.98 -9.56
CA SER A 305 -13.04 9.41 -9.05
C SER A 305 -12.31 10.40 -9.96
N ASP A 306 -12.84 10.73 -11.16
CA ASP A 306 -12.17 11.62 -12.12
C ASP A 306 -11.82 13.01 -11.54
N PRO A 307 -12.69 13.66 -10.70
CA PRO A 307 -12.37 14.93 -10.09
C PRO A 307 -11.14 14.93 -9.16
N VAL A 308 -10.72 13.75 -8.66
CA VAL A 308 -9.52 13.63 -7.82
C VAL A 308 -8.26 14.03 -8.58
N ARG A 309 -8.19 13.72 -9.89
CA ARG A 309 -7.03 14.02 -10.75
C ARG A 309 -7.19 15.25 -11.65
N MET A 310 -8.40 15.80 -11.72
CA MET A 310 -8.68 16.96 -12.58
C MET A 310 -8.70 18.23 -11.76
N GLU A 311 -7.98 19.26 -12.22
CA GLU A 311 -8.03 20.58 -11.60
C GLU A 311 -9.49 21.09 -11.52
N PRO A 312 -9.96 21.60 -10.37
CA PRO A 312 -9.22 22.01 -9.17
C PRO A 312 -8.98 20.92 -8.09
N PHE A 313 -8.94 19.63 -8.44
CA PHE A 313 -8.60 18.52 -7.56
C PHE A 313 -9.53 18.38 -6.34
N VAL A 314 -10.85 18.34 -6.58
CA VAL A 314 -11.86 18.26 -5.51
C VAL A 314 -12.51 16.87 -5.49
N PRO A 315 -12.16 16.01 -4.50
CA PRO A 315 -12.75 14.69 -4.36
C PRO A 315 -14.21 14.77 -3.86
N SER A 316 -14.94 13.64 -3.86
CA SER A 316 -16.31 13.58 -3.39
C SER A 316 -16.44 13.81 -1.90
N PHE A 317 -15.43 13.44 -1.13
CA PHE A 317 -15.38 13.64 0.32
C PHE A 317 -13.94 13.69 0.82
N PHE A 318 -13.72 14.36 1.94
CA PHE A 318 -12.54 14.23 2.79
C PHE A 318 -12.85 13.44 4.07
N ARG A 319 -14.09 13.52 4.55
CA ARG A 319 -14.57 12.83 5.74
C ARG A 319 -15.86 12.11 5.42
N PHE A 320 -15.94 10.89 5.88
CA PHE A 320 -17.11 10.05 5.65
C PHE A 320 -17.62 9.50 6.98
N PRO A 321 -18.93 9.53 7.24
CA PRO A 321 -19.46 8.98 8.48
C PRO A 321 -19.28 7.46 8.51
N ALA A 322 -19.27 6.89 9.71
CA ALA A 322 -19.32 5.46 9.89
C ALA A 322 -20.54 4.85 9.19
N VAL A 323 -20.34 3.72 8.53
CA VAL A 323 -21.40 2.98 7.81
C VAL A 323 -21.40 1.51 8.24
N ARG A 324 -22.46 0.79 7.87
CA ARG A 324 -22.47 -0.65 8.06
C ARG A 324 -21.45 -1.30 7.12
N ALA A 325 -20.59 -2.13 7.69
CA ALA A 325 -19.52 -2.76 6.93
C ALA A 325 -20.06 -3.68 5.82
N GLU A 326 -21.23 -4.33 6.00
CA GLU A 326 -21.86 -5.19 4.99
C GLU A 326 -22.20 -4.47 3.67
N ASP A 327 -22.43 -3.13 3.72
CA ASP A 327 -22.73 -2.32 2.53
C ASP A 327 -21.48 -2.15 1.63
N VAL A 328 -20.27 -2.34 2.20
CA VAL A 328 -18.98 -2.21 1.49
C VAL A 328 -18.30 -3.57 1.34
N ILE A 329 -18.25 -4.38 2.40
CA ILE A 329 -17.58 -5.69 2.48
C ILE A 329 -18.62 -6.75 2.86
N PRO A 330 -19.21 -7.46 1.89
CA PRO A 330 -20.41 -8.29 2.11
C PRO A 330 -20.22 -9.51 3.02
N CYS A 331 -19.00 -9.92 3.34
CA CYS A 331 -18.75 -11.07 4.23
C CYS A 331 -18.85 -10.73 5.73
N LEU A 332 -19.02 -9.46 6.08
CA LEU A 332 -19.13 -9.00 7.47
C LEU A 332 -20.58 -8.98 7.94
N ASN A 333 -20.79 -8.98 9.26
CA ASN A 333 -22.14 -8.96 9.82
C ASN A 333 -22.79 -7.56 9.74
N SER A 334 -24.13 -7.52 9.85
CA SER A 334 -24.91 -6.28 9.71
C SER A 334 -24.77 -5.28 10.88
N SER A 335 -24.15 -5.69 11.99
CA SER A 335 -23.81 -4.79 13.12
C SER A 335 -22.37 -4.29 13.05
N CYS A 336 -21.56 -4.84 12.14
CA CYS A 336 -20.19 -4.39 11.98
C CYS A 336 -20.16 -2.97 11.43
N GLU A 337 -19.46 -2.09 12.13
CA GLU A 337 -19.23 -0.70 11.74
C GLU A 337 -17.96 -0.61 10.87
N LEU A 338 -18.01 0.21 9.82
CA LEU A 338 -16.85 0.55 8.99
C LEU A 338 -16.59 2.04 9.05
N LEU A 339 -15.35 2.40 9.38
CA LEU A 339 -14.83 3.76 9.37
C LEU A 339 -13.72 3.88 8.35
N LEU A 340 -13.67 5.03 7.67
CA LEU A 340 -12.56 5.44 6.82
C LEU A 340 -11.74 6.52 7.52
N ALA A 341 -10.42 6.44 7.45
CA ALA A 341 -9.57 7.50 7.94
C ALA A 341 -9.79 8.78 7.11
N PRO A 342 -9.85 9.97 7.73
CA PRO A 342 -10.17 11.21 7.00
C PRO A 342 -9.04 11.63 6.08
N ASN A 343 -9.38 12.13 4.89
CA ASN A 343 -8.45 12.68 3.92
C ASN A 343 -8.18 14.18 4.19
N VAL A 344 -7.08 14.72 3.63
CA VAL A 344 -6.72 16.13 3.68
C VAL A 344 -6.85 16.78 2.29
N GLY A 345 -6.42 16.07 1.26
CA GLY A 345 -6.43 16.54 -0.13
C GLY A 345 -6.62 15.39 -1.12
N SER A 346 -6.60 15.69 -2.40
CA SER A 346 -6.70 14.67 -3.45
C SER A 346 -5.57 13.66 -3.45
N TYR A 347 -4.40 14.09 -3.03
CA TYR A 347 -3.18 13.25 -3.01
C TYR A 347 -2.60 13.04 -1.60
N VAL A 348 -3.25 13.56 -0.56
CA VAL A 348 -2.92 13.28 0.84
C VAL A 348 -4.16 12.69 1.50
N GLY A 349 -4.16 11.40 1.68
CA GLY A 349 -5.31 10.61 2.08
C GLY A 349 -5.33 10.19 3.54
N GLY A 350 -6.25 9.26 3.83
CA GLY A 350 -6.42 8.66 5.14
C GLY A 350 -5.22 7.84 5.61
N ASP A 351 -4.40 7.34 4.69
CA ASP A 351 -3.12 6.71 4.99
C ASP A 351 -2.17 7.68 5.72
N ILE A 352 -2.13 8.94 5.26
CA ILE A 352 -1.24 9.96 5.84
C ILE A 352 -1.79 10.51 7.16
N THR A 353 -3.09 10.74 7.27
CA THR A 353 -3.68 11.18 8.55
C THR A 353 -3.52 10.10 9.64
N ALA A 354 -3.72 8.83 9.29
CA ALA A 354 -3.42 7.69 10.15
C ALA A 354 -1.91 7.61 10.47
N GLY A 355 -1.04 7.86 9.47
CA GLY A 355 0.41 7.91 9.63
C GLY A 355 0.86 9.02 10.58
N VAL A 356 0.28 10.21 10.48
CA VAL A 356 0.53 11.33 11.40
C VAL A 356 0.08 10.99 12.81
N LEU A 357 -1.10 10.37 12.98
CA LEU A 357 -1.53 9.86 14.28
C LEU A 357 -0.47 8.90 14.87
N ALA A 358 0.01 7.95 14.08
CA ALA A 358 0.98 6.95 14.48
C ALA A 358 2.37 7.50 14.77
N SER A 359 2.80 8.54 14.06
CA SER A 359 4.10 9.18 14.26
C SER A 359 4.19 9.97 15.55
N ARG A 360 3.03 10.39 16.10
CA ARG A 360 2.90 11.26 17.30
C ARG A 360 3.53 12.65 17.12
N LEU A 361 3.85 13.08 15.92
CA LEU A 361 4.45 14.42 15.68
C LEU A 361 3.54 15.54 16.22
N TRP A 362 2.23 15.32 16.23
CA TRP A 362 1.24 16.26 16.73
C TRP A 362 1.28 16.48 18.26
N GLN A 363 2.05 15.69 19.01
CA GLN A 363 2.23 15.81 20.46
C GLN A 363 3.53 16.54 20.83
N SER A 364 4.45 16.72 19.88
CA SER A 364 5.77 17.28 20.10
C SER A 364 5.83 18.76 19.71
N GLU A 365 6.60 19.54 20.46
CA GLU A 365 7.00 20.89 20.07
C GLU A 365 8.17 20.88 19.05
N GLU A 366 8.85 19.73 18.93
CA GLU A 366 9.98 19.54 18.01
C GLU A 366 9.50 19.46 16.55
N THR A 367 10.18 20.20 15.67
CA THR A 367 9.86 20.21 14.24
C THR A 367 10.21 18.87 13.63
N THR A 368 9.19 18.16 13.17
CA THR A 368 9.31 16.83 12.57
C THR A 368 8.97 16.88 11.09
N LEU A 369 9.85 16.31 10.27
CA LEU A 369 9.53 15.96 8.89
C LEU A 369 9.16 14.46 8.85
N PHE A 370 7.90 14.19 8.59
CA PHE A 370 7.37 12.85 8.36
C PHE A 370 7.27 12.61 6.86
N ILE A 371 7.72 11.45 6.39
CA ILE A 371 7.60 11.02 5.00
C ILE A 371 7.11 9.58 4.93
N ASP A 372 6.05 9.33 4.17
CA ASP A 372 5.65 7.99 3.76
C ASP A 372 6.18 7.70 2.35
N LEU A 373 7.00 6.66 2.25
CA LEU A 373 7.63 6.23 1.01
C LEU A 373 6.93 4.99 0.45
N GLY A 374 6.04 5.23 -0.49
CA GLY A 374 5.36 4.22 -1.28
C GLY A 374 5.54 4.44 -2.78
N THR A 375 4.48 4.17 -3.54
CA THR A 375 4.40 4.48 -4.98
C THR A 375 4.46 6.00 -5.24
N ASN A 376 3.95 6.80 -4.30
CA ASN A 376 4.19 8.24 -4.21
C ASN A 376 5.06 8.52 -2.98
N GLY A 377 5.44 9.78 -2.79
CA GLY A 377 6.03 10.27 -1.55
C GLY A 377 5.10 11.32 -0.96
N GLU A 378 4.51 11.01 0.18
CA GLU A 378 3.69 11.97 0.92
C GLU A 378 4.49 12.49 2.11
N LEU A 379 4.47 13.82 2.28
CA LEU A 379 5.27 14.51 3.28
C LEU A 379 4.37 15.32 4.22
N VAL A 380 4.73 15.32 5.50
CA VAL A 380 4.15 16.22 6.51
C VAL A 380 5.28 16.87 7.29
N LEU A 381 5.32 18.19 7.29
CA LEU A 381 6.26 19.00 8.07
C LEU A 381 5.49 19.75 9.15
N GLY A 382 5.86 19.59 10.40
CA GLY A 382 5.21 20.30 11.49
C GLY A 382 5.50 19.76 12.88
N ASN A 383 4.67 20.19 13.81
CA ASN A 383 4.69 19.84 15.23
C ASN A 383 3.29 20.02 15.83
N SER A 384 3.17 20.16 17.16
CA SER A 384 1.89 20.39 17.85
C SER A 384 1.16 21.68 17.44
N ASP A 385 1.88 22.70 16.95
CA ASP A 385 1.32 24.03 16.64
C ASP A 385 0.88 24.17 15.18
N TYR A 386 1.56 23.50 14.27
CA TYR A 386 1.27 23.58 12.84
C TYR A 386 1.65 22.29 12.11
N MET A 387 0.93 21.98 11.05
CA MET A 387 1.24 20.88 10.14
C MET A 387 0.96 21.31 8.70
N MET A 388 1.95 21.11 7.82
CA MET A 388 1.84 21.35 6.39
C MET A 388 2.17 20.06 5.65
N CYS A 389 1.40 19.72 4.62
CA CYS A 389 1.59 18.47 3.90
C CYS A 389 1.51 18.65 2.39
N CYS A 390 2.19 17.78 1.67
CA CYS A 390 2.11 17.66 0.22
C CYS A 390 2.29 16.21 -0.23
N ALA A 391 2.02 15.96 -1.50
CA ALA A 391 2.36 14.70 -2.15
C ALA A 391 3.25 14.97 -3.36
N CYS A 392 4.33 14.22 -3.51
CA CYS A 392 5.22 14.28 -4.66
C CYS A 392 5.10 13.01 -5.51
N SER A 393 5.21 13.19 -6.83
CA SER A 393 5.17 12.08 -7.79
C SER A 393 6.55 11.40 -7.88
N ALA A 394 6.95 10.68 -6.83
CA ALA A 394 8.18 9.89 -6.84
C ALA A 394 8.13 8.75 -7.86
N GLY A 395 6.93 8.25 -8.16
CA GLY A 395 6.73 7.12 -9.05
C GLY A 395 7.15 5.80 -8.41
N PRO A 396 6.96 4.67 -9.09
CA PRO A 396 7.21 3.34 -8.54
C PRO A 396 8.69 2.93 -8.57
N ALA A 397 9.63 3.86 -8.87
CA ALA A 397 11.05 3.54 -9.04
C ALA A 397 11.63 2.86 -7.79
N PHE A 398 11.31 3.35 -6.60
CA PHE A 398 11.77 2.77 -5.33
C PHE A 398 11.11 1.43 -5.00
N GLU A 399 9.99 1.08 -5.63
CA GLU A 399 9.38 -0.25 -5.54
C GLU A 399 9.88 -1.21 -6.66
N GLY A 400 10.90 -0.79 -7.43
CA GLY A 400 11.43 -1.51 -8.59
C GLY A 400 10.58 -1.36 -9.86
N GLY A 401 9.54 -0.50 -9.85
CA GLY A 401 8.81 -0.10 -11.04
C GLY A 401 9.64 0.87 -11.89
N ASP A 402 9.39 0.95 -13.19
CA ASP A 402 10.10 1.82 -14.15
C ASP A 402 11.63 1.65 -14.23
N ILE A 403 12.17 0.65 -13.55
CA ILE A 403 13.57 0.21 -13.58
C ILE A 403 13.63 -1.17 -14.24
N SER A 404 14.50 -1.34 -15.23
CA SER A 404 14.53 -2.56 -16.04
C SER A 404 14.87 -3.83 -15.25
N CYS A 405 15.76 -3.73 -14.26
CA CYS A 405 16.15 -4.80 -13.34
C CYS A 405 15.47 -4.70 -11.97
N GLY A 406 14.53 -3.76 -11.81
CA GLY A 406 13.86 -3.52 -10.54
C GLY A 406 12.83 -4.60 -10.21
N MET A 407 12.76 -4.99 -8.94
CA MET A 407 11.78 -5.91 -8.40
C MET A 407 11.44 -5.58 -6.94
N ARG A 408 10.41 -6.21 -6.41
CA ARG A 408 10.09 -6.09 -4.98
C ARG A 408 11.11 -6.83 -4.11
N ALA A 409 11.18 -6.46 -2.83
CA ALA A 409 11.97 -7.14 -1.83
C ALA A 409 11.41 -8.56 -1.55
N THR A 410 11.80 -9.50 -2.40
CA THR A 410 11.43 -10.93 -2.34
C THR A 410 12.67 -11.77 -2.64
N ASP A 411 12.56 -13.09 -2.50
CA ASP A 411 13.66 -14.02 -2.74
C ASP A 411 14.34 -13.79 -4.09
N GLY A 412 15.67 -13.68 -4.07
CA GLY A 412 16.50 -13.35 -5.23
C GLY A 412 16.70 -11.87 -5.51
N ALA A 413 16.06 -10.97 -4.75
CA ALA A 413 16.27 -9.53 -4.87
C ALA A 413 17.56 -9.10 -4.17
N ILE A 414 18.41 -8.36 -4.85
CA ILE A 414 19.57 -7.71 -4.25
C ILE A 414 19.07 -6.54 -3.41
N GLU A 415 19.45 -6.50 -2.12
CA GLU A 415 19.02 -5.49 -1.16
C GLU A 415 20.13 -4.53 -0.71
N GLU A 416 21.40 -4.94 -0.73
CA GLU A 416 22.56 -4.12 -0.43
C GLU A 416 23.60 -4.25 -1.56
N VAL A 417 24.23 -3.13 -1.97
CA VAL A 417 25.28 -3.12 -2.98
C VAL A 417 26.38 -2.15 -2.62
N THR A 418 27.63 -2.62 -2.71
CA THR A 418 28.81 -1.73 -2.70
C THR A 418 29.65 -1.98 -3.95
N ILE A 419 30.30 -0.94 -4.49
CA ILE A 419 31.17 -1.04 -5.68
C ILE A 419 32.59 -0.63 -5.31
N ASP A 420 33.53 -1.50 -5.57
CA ASP A 420 34.94 -1.18 -5.39
C ASP A 420 35.38 -0.08 -6.35
N LYS A 421 36.03 0.95 -5.81
CA LYS A 421 36.39 2.16 -6.57
C LYS A 421 37.41 1.92 -7.69
N GLU A 422 38.32 0.96 -7.51
CA GLU A 422 39.41 0.69 -8.46
C GLU A 422 38.98 -0.29 -9.53
N THR A 423 38.40 -1.42 -9.13
CA THR A 423 38.03 -2.52 -10.02
C THR A 423 36.65 -2.38 -10.62
N MET A 424 35.79 -1.57 -10.03
CA MET A 424 34.35 -1.45 -10.34
C MET A 424 33.58 -2.78 -10.18
N GLU A 425 34.07 -3.71 -9.38
CA GLU A 425 33.36 -4.95 -9.08
C GLU A 425 32.37 -4.72 -7.94
N PRO A 426 31.11 -5.20 -8.06
CA PRO A 426 30.12 -5.09 -7.01
C PRO A 426 30.28 -6.20 -5.99
N THR A 427 30.01 -5.87 -4.74
CA THR A 427 29.69 -6.81 -3.68
C THR A 427 28.24 -6.56 -3.27
N TYR A 428 27.44 -7.61 -3.16
CA TYR A 428 26.01 -7.46 -2.86
C TYR A 428 25.51 -8.54 -1.91
N LYS A 429 24.45 -8.19 -1.16
CA LYS A 429 23.61 -9.14 -0.45
C LYS A 429 22.25 -9.23 -1.16
N PHE A 430 21.64 -10.40 -1.09
CA PHE A 430 20.32 -10.64 -1.64
C PHE A 430 19.42 -11.37 -0.65
N ILE A 431 18.11 -11.20 -0.81
CA ILE A 431 17.10 -11.85 0.01
C ILE A 431 16.96 -13.30 -0.43
N GLY A 432 16.96 -14.24 0.52
CA GLY A 432 16.73 -15.65 0.28
C GLY A 432 17.86 -16.56 0.78
N PRO A 433 17.72 -17.89 0.65
CA PRO A 433 18.69 -18.85 1.13
C PRO A 433 20.00 -18.82 0.35
N GLU A 434 21.08 -19.27 0.98
CA GLU A 434 22.41 -19.39 0.36
C GLU A 434 22.34 -20.29 -0.90
N GLY A 435 22.93 -19.82 -2.00
CA GLY A 435 22.93 -20.52 -3.30
C GLY A 435 21.72 -20.23 -4.18
N GLN A 436 20.80 -19.39 -3.77
CA GLN A 436 19.74 -18.90 -4.64
C GLN A 436 20.31 -17.99 -5.72
N LYS A 437 19.71 -18.07 -6.94
CA LYS A 437 20.07 -17.21 -8.04
C LYS A 437 19.42 -15.84 -7.94
N ILE A 438 20.11 -14.82 -8.45
CA ILE A 438 19.68 -13.43 -8.42
C ILE A 438 18.57 -13.21 -9.46
N ALA A 439 17.53 -12.47 -9.07
CA ALA A 439 16.39 -12.14 -9.94
C ALA A 439 16.34 -10.66 -10.34
N GLY A 440 16.87 -9.73 -9.51
CA GLY A 440 16.86 -8.28 -9.75
C GLY A 440 17.32 -7.49 -8.54
N LEU A 441 17.02 -6.17 -8.54
CA LEU A 441 17.28 -5.27 -7.41
C LEU A 441 15.96 -4.81 -6.78
N CYS A 442 15.86 -4.83 -5.45
CA CYS A 442 14.77 -4.14 -4.75
C CYS A 442 15.11 -2.66 -4.53
N GLY A 443 14.18 -1.91 -3.92
CA GLY A 443 14.32 -0.47 -3.74
C GLY A 443 15.57 -0.04 -2.97
N SER A 444 15.92 -0.73 -1.88
CA SER A 444 17.16 -0.47 -1.14
C SER A 444 18.41 -0.76 -1.97
N GLY A 445 18.42 -1.90 -2.67
CA GLY A 445 19.53 -2.23 -3.58
C GLY A 445 19.68 -1.22 -4.74
N LEU A 446 18.58 -0.58 -5.19
CA LEU A 446 18.62 0.49 -6.19
C LEU A 446 19.24 1.78 -5.61
N ILE A 447 18.90 2.16 -4.38
CA ILE A 447 19.53 3.28 -3.67
C ILE A 447 21.03 3.03 -3.53
N ASP A 448 21.39 1.84 -3.06
CA ASP A 448 22.79 1.48 -2.79
C ASP A 448 23.62 1.43 -4.06
N ILE A 449 23.11 0.83 -5.14
CA ILE A 449 23.90 0.71 -6.37
C ILE A 449 24.14 2.08 -7.01
N VAL A 450 23.14 2.96 -7.06
CA VAL A 450 23.32 4.30 -7.63
C VAL A 450 24.28 5.15 -6.77
N ALA A 451 24.14 5.09 -5.44
CA ALA A 451 25.05 5.76 -4.51
C ALA A 451 26.49 5.23 -4.63
N SER A 452 26.65 3.89 -4.70
CA SER A 452 27.98 3.26 -4.84
C SER A 452 28.63 3.58 -6.18
N MET A 453 27.88 3.61 -7.29
CA MET A 453 28.39 4.05 -8.58
C MET A 453 28.85 5.50 -8.55
N PHE A 454 28.10 6.36 -7.90
CA PHE A 454 28.48 7.77 -7.75
C PHE A 454 29.73 7.95 -6.88
N LYS A 455 29.79 7.32 -5.69
CA LYS A 455 30.95 7.33 -4.78
C LYS A 455 32.21 6.74 -5.44
N ALA A 456 32.06 5.71 -6.27
CA ALA A 456 33.16 5.12 -7.02
C ALA A 456 33.57 5.92 -8.28
N GLY A 457 32.85 7.01 -8.60
CA GLY A 457 33.11 7.82 -9.80
C GLY A 457 32.81 7.08 -11.11
N VAL A 458 31.93 6.09 -11.08
CA VAL A 458 31.45 5.34 -12.26
C VAL A 458 30.46 6.17 -13.04
N ILE A 459 29.59 6.90 -12.33
CA ILE A 459 28.62 7.83 -12.92
C ILE A 459 28.88 9.27 -12.50
N SER A 460 28.49 10.20 -13.36
CA SER A 460 28.50 11.66 -13.09
C SER A 460 27.30 12.07 -12.22
N ALA A 461 27.28 13.32 -11.75
CA ALA A 461 26.12 13.92 -11.06
C ALA A 461 24.82 13.88 -11.88
N LYS A 462 24.88 13.69 -13.18
CA LYS A 462 23.74 13.50 -14.09
C LYS A 462 23.39 12.03 -14.34
N GLY A 463 23.99 11.09 -13.63
CA GLY A 463 23.75 9.68 -13.81
C GLY A 463 24.31 9.08 -15.11
N LYS A 464 25.25 9.75 -15.79
CA LYS A 464 25.89 9.25 -17.02
C LYS A 464 27.18 8.53 -16.68
N PHE A 465 27.43 7.38 -17.34
CA PHE A 465 28.68 6.65 -17.18
C PHE A 465 29.86 7.51 -17.66
N VAL A 466 30.90 7.58 -16.84
CA VAL A 466 32.12 8.39 -17.10
C VAL A 466 33.38 7.54 -17.04
N ARG A 467 33.25 6.23 -16.80
CA ARG A 467 34.34 5.27 -16.80
C ARG A 467 34.05 4.14 -17.79
N GLU A 468 35.09 3.47 -18.22
CA GLU A 468 35.05 2.27 -19.05
C GLU A 468 35.59 1.07 -18.28
N GLY A 469 35.10 -0.12 -18.56
CA GLY A 469 35.58 -1.33 -17.91
C GLY A 469 34.75 -2.56 -18.27
N ARG A 470 35.11 -3.72 -17.73
CA ARG A 470 34.48 -5.03 -18.02
C ARG A 470 32.97 -5.03 -17.76
N ARG A 471 32.50 -4.26 -16.76
CA ARG A 471 31.10 -4.21 -16.35
C ARG A 471 30.30 -3.11 -17.04
N ILE A 472 30.95 -2.25 -17.81
CA ILE A 472 30.30 -1.15 -18.55
C ILE A 472 30.26 -1.52 -20.01
N ILE A 473 29.06 -1.62 -20.56
CA ILE A 473 28.81 -1.91 -21.96
C ILE A 473 27.91 -0.83 -22.57
N HIS A 474 27.99 -0.65 -23.87
CA HIS A 474 27.14 0.30 -24.60
C HIS A 474 26.39 -0.44 -25.71
N ASP A 475 25.16 -0.07 -25.96
CA ASP A 475 24.40 -0.56 -27.09
C ASP A 475 24.75 0.16 -28.40
N GLU A 476 24.10 -0.23 -29.50
CA GLU A 476 24.30 0.37 -30.82
C GLU A 476 23.91 1.86 -30.90
N HIS A 477 23.17 2.37 -29.94
CA HIS A 477 22.77 3.77 -29.83
C HIS A 477 23.63 4.57 -28.83
N GLY A 478 24.63 3.91 -28.23
CA GLY A 478 25.53 4.51 -27.26
C GLY A 478 24.96 4.63 -25.85
N LEU A 479 23.82 3.99 -25.53
CA LEU A 479 23.28 3.93 -24.19
C LEU A 479 24.17 3.03 -23.31
N GLY A 480 24.60 3.54 -22.17
CA GLY A 480 25.45 2.82 -21.24
C GLY A 480 24.65 1.91 -20.31
N TYR A 481 25.27 0.76 -19.98
CA TYR A 481 24.76 -0.24 -19.04
C TYR A 481 25.88 -0.66 -18.10
N TYR A 482 25.54 -0.85 -16.82
CA TYR A 482 26.43 -1.50 -15.85
C TYR A 482 25.91 -2.90 -15.54
N ILE A 483 26.75 -3.93 -15.65
CA ILE A 483 26.40 -5.32 -15.34
C ILE A 483 26.52 -5.53 -13.83
N VAL A 484 25.38 -5.70 -13.17
CA VAL A 484 25.28 -5.96 -11.72
C VAL A 484 25.64 -7.42 -11.43
N ALA A 485 25.01 -8.35 -12.14
CA ALA A 485 25.26 -9.78 -12.02
C ALA A 485 25.34 -10.42 -13.41
N PHE A 486 26.30 -11.34 -13.59
CA PHE A 486 26.45 -12.06 -14.86
C PHE A 486 25.43 -13.20 -15.00
N ALA A 487 25.16 -13.60 -16.22
CA ALA A 487 24.13 -14.57 -16.60
C ALA A 487 24.16 -15.89 -15.80
N GLU A 488 25.34 -16.38 -15.44
CA GLU A 488 25.52 -17.60 -14.66
C GLU A 488 24.99 -17.49 -13.22
N GLU A 489 24.95 -16.27 -12.67
CA GLU A 489 24.49 -15.97 -11.30
C GLU A 489 22.98 -15.72 -11.23
N THR A 490 22.30 -15.54 -12.36
CA THR A 490 20.92 -15.07 -12.45
C THR A 490 19.91 -16.19 -12.69
N VAL A 491 18.66 -15.96 -12.26
CA VAL A 491 17.53 -16.89 -12.52
C VAL A 491 17.23 -17.00 -13.99
N THR A 492 17.34 -15.88 -14.73
CA THR A 492 16.96 -15.80 -16.15
C THR A 492 18.04 -16.33 -17.10
N GLY A 493 19.27 -16.59 -16.61
CA GLY A 493 20.41 -16.91 -17.45
C GLY A 493 20.84 -15.76 -18.38
N ARG A 494 20.47 -14.51 -18.04
CA ARG A 494 20.89 -13.28 -18.72
C ARG A 494 21.49 -12.34 -17.68
N ASP A 495 22.39 -11.45 -18.12
CA ASP A 495 22.96 -10.44 -17.24
C ASP A 495 21.87 -9.55 -16.65
N ILE A 496 21.98 -9.25 -15.35
CA ILE A 496 21.19 -8.20 -14.71
C ILE A 496 21.97 -6.91 -14.85
N THR A 497 21.36 -5.93 -15.52
CA THR A 497 22.00 -4.65 -15.82
C THR A 497 21.14 -3.49 -15.33
N ILE A 498 21.79 -2.40 -14.94
CA ILE A 498 21.16 -1.09 -14.75
C ILE A 498 21.71 -0.14 -15.82
N ASN A 499 20.84 0.59 -16.50
CA ASN A 499 21.20 1.48 -17.58
C ASN A 499 20.97 2.95 -17.23
N GLU A 500 21.44 3.87 -18.10
CA GLU A 500 21.31 5.31 -17.88
C GLU A 500 19.86 5.82 -17.84
N VAL A 501 18.90 5.10 -18.45
CA VAL A 501 17.48 5.46 -18.37
C VAL A 501 16.92 5.07 -17.00
N ASP A 502 17.31 3.90 -16.48
CA ASP A 502 16.96 3.46 -15.14
C ASP A 502 17.47 4.45 -14.08
N ILE A 503 18.73 4.88 -14.24
CA ILE A 503 19.37 5.86 -13.35
C ILE A 503 18.66 7.22 -13.45
N ASP A 504 18.26 7.67 -14.64
CA ASP A 504 17.51 8.92 -14.83
C ASP A 504 16.13 8.86 -14.16
N ASN A 505 15.42 7.72 -14.29
CA ASN A 505 14.15 7.51 -13.60
C ASN A 505 14.32 7.56 -12.07
N PHE A 506 15.37 6.93 -11.54
CA PHE A 506 15.72 6.98 -10.13
C PHE A 506 16.03 8.42 -9.67
N ILE A 507 16.84 9.16 -10.42
CA ILE A 507 17.21 10.56 -10.12
C ILE A 507 15.97 11.45 -10.11
N ARG A 508 15.01 11.26 -11.02
CA ARG A 508 13.75 12.01 -11.02
C ARG A 508 12.92 11.68 -9.79
N ALA A 509 12.83 10.42 -9.41
CA ALA A 509 12.09 9.99 -8.24
C ALA A 509 12.64 10.65 -6.95
N LYS A 510 13.98 10.58 -6.74
CA LYS A 510 14.60 11.24 -5.57
C LYS A 510 14.50 12.77 -5.65
N GLY A 511 14.59 13.33 -6.86
CA GLY A 511 14.43 14.77 -7.09
C GLY A 511 13.04 15.26 -6.70
N ALA A 512 11.99 14.50 -6.97
CA ALA A 512 10.62 14.82 -6.56
C ALA A 512 10.47 14.87 -5.03
N ILE A 513 11.09 13.93 -4.31
CA ILE A 513 11.09 13.93 -2.84
C ILE A 513 11.84 15.14 -2.30
N PHE A 514 13.08 15.36 -2.75
CA PHE A 514 13.92 16.41 -2.21
C PHE A 514 13.36 17.82 -2.49
N SER A 515 12.87 18.07 -3.71
CA SER A 515 12.23 19.35 -4.04
C SER A 515 10.95 19.61 -3.22
N ALA A 516 10.17 18.55 -2.91
CA ALA A 516 9.02 18.67 -2.02
C ALA A 516 9.43 19.04 -0.58
N ILE A 517 10.52 18.44 -0.06
CA ILE A 517 11.07 18.79 1.25
C ILE A 517 11.47 20.26 1.30
N LEU A 518 12.26 20.72 0.32
CA LEU A 518 12.73 22.11 0.28
C LEU A 518 11.58 23.09 0.11
N LEU A 519 10.56 22.73 -0.66
CA LEU A 519 9.39 23.58 -0.81
C LEU A 519 8.62 23.74 0.51
N LEU A 520 8.35 22.65 1.24
CA LEU A 520 7.68 22.75 2.54
C LEU A 520 8.48 23.58 3.54
N LEU A 521 9.80 23.40 3.61
CA LEU A 521 10.68 24.25 4.42
C LEU A 521 10.58 25.72 4.03
N GLY A 522 10.66 26.01 2.72
CA GLY A 522 10.58 27.37 2.19
C GLY A 522 9.24 28.05 2.47
N GLN A 523 8.10 27.33 2.41
CA GLN A 523 6.77 27.86 2.74
C GLN A 523 6.67 28.32 4.20
N LEU A 524 7.41 27.68 5.09
CA LEU A 524 7.46 28.01 6.52
C LEU A 524 8.64 28.94 6.86
N GLY A 525 9.52 29.27 5.91
CA GLY A 525 10.74 30.04 6.15
C GLY A 525 11.75 29.32 7.05
N LEU A 526 11.76 27.98 7.00
CA LEU A 526 12.66 27.14 7.78
C LEU A 526 13.85 26.69 6.94
N GLU A 527 14.99 26.51 7.61
CA GLU A 527 16.21 25.94 7.05
C GLU A 527 16.31 24.44 7.44
N PRO A 528 17.08 23.62 6.71
CA PRO A 528 17.21 22.18 6.99
C PRO A 528 17.63 21.82 8.42
N ASP A 529 18.43 22.64 9.07
CA ASP A 529 18.91 22.45 10.45
C ASP A 529 17.83 22.64 11.51
N CYS A 530 16.69 23.26 11.16
CA CYS A 530 15.51 23.41 12.03
C CYS A 530 14.75 22.08 12.20
N ILE A 531 15.06 21.04 11.42
CA ILE A 531 14.43 19.72 11.57
C ILE A 531 15.06 19.00 12.77
N ASP A 532 14.25 18.70 13.76
CA ASP A 532 14.65 17.94 14.95
C ASP A 532 14.50 16.43 14.72
N ASN A 533 13.45 16.01 14.02
CA ASN A 533 13.17 14.61 13.73
C ASN A 533 12.84 14.42 12.25
N PHE A 534 13.43 13.40 11.64
CA PHE A 534 13.12 12.93 10.30
C PHE A 534 12.53 11.53 10.39
N VAL A 535 11.21 11.42 10.29
CA VAL A 535 10.46 10.17 10.48
C VAL A 535 10.08 9.59 9.13
N ILE A 536 10.51 8.36 8.89
CA ILE A 536 10.27 7.64 7.64
C ILE A 536 9.27 6.50 7.90
N ALA A 537 8.27 6.40 7.05
CA ALA A 537 7.28 5.32 7.00
C ALA A 537 7.25 4.67 5.62
N GLY A 538 6.43 3.62 5.49
CA GLY A 538 6.23 2.90 4.24
C GLY A 538 7.12 1.66 4.08
N GLY A 539 6.77 0.81 3.14
CA GLY A 539 7.37 -0.52 3.01
C GLY A 539 8.86 -0.55 2.61
N ILE A 540 9.38 0.55 2.06
CA ILE A 540 10.77 0.66 1.59
C ILE A 540 11.68 1.19 2.70
N GLY A 541 11.15 2.03 3.59
CA GLY A 541 11.93 2.81 4.56
C GLY A 541 12.81 1.98 5.50
N GLY A 542 12.40 0.76 5.85
CA GLY A 542 13.12 -0.11 6.79
C GLY A 542 14.45 -0.68 6.29
N ALA A 543 14.68 -0.64 4.98
CA ALA A 543 15.89 -1.17 4.35
C ALA A 543 16.76 -0.07 3.70
N ILE A 544 16.42 1.21 3.90
CA ILE A 544 17.18 2.34 3.33
C ILE A 544 18.46 2.57 4.15
N ASP A 545 19.59 2.60 3.45
CA ASP A 545 20.83 3.13 3.98
C ASP A 545 20.78 4.68 3.93
N PHE A 546 20.60 5.31 5.09
CA PHE A 546 20.47 6.79 5.18
C PHE A 546 21.68 7.53 4.64
N PRO A 547 22.94 7.15 4.95
CA PRO A 547 24.12 7.71 4.32
C PRO A 547 24.10 7.68 2.79
N ASN A 548 23.62 6.61 2.18
CA ASN A 548 23.49 6.49 0.74
C ASN A 548 22.37 7.40 0.21
N ALA A 549 21.24 7.46 0.89
CA ALA A 549 20.12 8.34 0.53
C ALA A 549 20.51 9.83 0.59
N ILE A 550 21.27 10.24 1.62
CA ILE A 550 21.84 11.59 1.75
C ILE A 550 22.85 11.86 0.62
N THR A 551 23.78 10.95 0.35
CA THR A 551 24.76 11.09 -0.74
C THR A 551 24.09 11.31 -2.09
N LEU A 552 22.94 10.68 -2.31
CA LEU A 552 22.17 10.85 -3.55
C LEU A 552 21.38 12.16 -3.58
N GLY A 553 21.22 12.84 -2.44
CA GLY A 553 20.33 13.98 -2.32
C GLY A 553 18.85 13.60 -2.36
N MET A 554 18.52 12.46 -1.79
CA MET A 554 17.13 12.04 -1.56
C MET A 554 16.59 12.62 -0.26
N PHE A 555 17.45 12.69 0.78
CA PHE A 555 17.15 13.23 2.09
C PHE A 555 18.08 14.40 2.43
N LEU A 556 17.71 15.17 3.47
CA LEU A 556 18.50 16.28 3.98
C LEU A 556 19.83 15.79 4.57
N ASP A 557 20.89 16.58 4.41
CA ASP A 557 22.19 16.34 5.06
C ASP A 557 22.19 16.86 6.50
N ILE A 558 21.49 16.09 7.36
CA ILE A 558 21.36 16.35 8.80
C ILE A 558 21.91 15.16 9.59
N PRO A 559 22.21 15.30 10.89
CA PRO A 559 22.73 14.23 11.73
C PRO A 559 21.89 12.96 11.68
N LEU A 560 22.54 11.79 11.55
CA LEU A 560 21.85 10.50 11.38
C LEU A 560 20.96 10.10 12.56
N GLU A 561 21.28 10.58 13.78
CA GLU A 561 20.47 10.36 14.99
C GLU A 561 19.08 11.01 14.92
N LYS A 562 18.84 11.94 14.00
CA LYS A 562 17.53 12.55 13.76
C LYS A 562 16.61 11.66 12.90
N PHE A 563 17.17 10.66 12.22
CA PHE A 563 16.40 9.75 11.37
C PHE A 563 15.80 8.60 12.16
N SER A 564 14.56 8.29 11.90
CA SER A 564 13.88 7.13 12.47
C SER A 564 12.93 6.48 11.45
N TYR A 565 12.80 5.16 11.53
CA TYR A 565 11.84 4.40 10.73
C TYR A 565 10.74 3.82 11.61
N ILE A 566 9.49 3.99 11.19
CA ILE A 566 8.32 3.62 12.00
C ILE A 566 7.42 2.54 11.38
N GLY A 567 7.85 1.91 10.30
CA GLY A 567 7.11 0.81 9.67
C GLY A 567 5.89 1.25 8.87
N ASN A 568 4.84 0.42 8.84
CA ASN A 568 3.56 0.77 8.23
C ASN A 568 2.76 1.66 9.19
N SER A 569 2.96 2.97 9.04
CA SER A 569 2.31 3.99 9.87
C SER A 569 0.81 4.09 9.61
N SER A 570 0.37 3.87 8.36
CA SER A 570 -1.03 3.85 7.95
C SER A 570 -1.81 2.76 8.69
N LEU A 571 -1.32 1.51 8.66
CA LEU A 571 -1.93 0.40 9.40
C LEU A 571 -1.90 0.64 10.92
N SER A 572 -0.79 1.20 11.44
CA SER A 572 -0.66 1.50 12.87
C SER A 572 -1.66 2.56 13.33
N GLY A 573 -1.90 3.60 12.53
CA GLY A 573 -2.91 4.61 12.81
C GLY A 573 -4.33 4.06 12.70
N ALA A 574 -4.62 3.25 11.67
CA ALA A 574 -5.90 2.54 11.55
C ALA A 574 -6.14 1.61 12.76
N TYR A 575 -5.09 0.96 13.27
CA TYR A 575 -5.17 0.17 14.49
C TYR A 575 -5.49 1.02 15.72
N ALA A 576 -4.88 2.19 15.88
CA ALA A 576 -5.21 3.11 16.97
C ALA A 576 -6.70 3.54 16.92
N MET A 577 -7.19 3.92 15.74
CA MET A 577 -8.60 4.27 15.50
C MET A 577 -9.55 3.09 15.75
N LEU A 578 -9.09 1.86 15.49
CA LEU A 578 -9.86 0.64 15.76
C LEU A 578 -10.07 0.45 17.27
N LEU A 579 -9.06 0.76 18.08
CA LEU A 579 -9.10 0.55 19.52
C LEU A 579 -9.98 1.56 20.27
N GLY A 580 -10.05 2.82 19.82
CA GLY A 580 -10.76 3.85 20.56
C GLY A 580 -11.28 5.01 19.70
N ASP A 581 -12.45 5.53 20.09
CA ASP A 581 -13.09 6.65 19.38
C ASP A 581 -12.31 7.96 19.56
N GLU A 582 -11.58 8.13 20.66
CA GLU A 582 -10.68 9.27 20.86
C GLU A 582 -9.61 9.37 19.76
N ALA A 583 -9.10 8.22 19.28
CA ALA A 583 -8.16 8.18 18.16
C ALA A 583 -8.83 8.58 16.84
N VAL A 584 -10.10 8.21 16.64
CA VAL A 584 -10.91 8.62 15.48
C VAL A 584 -11.11 10.13 15.49
N GLU A 585 -11.54 10.69 16.64
CA GLU A 585 -11.75 12.13 16.82
C GLU A 585 -10.46 12.92 16.61
N LYS A 586 -9.33 12.41 17.17
CA LYS A 586 -8.01 13.04 16.99
C LYS A 586 -7.59 13.03 15.52
N THR A 587 -7.79 11.92 14.79
CA THR A 587 -7.44 11.85 13.37
C THR A 587 -8.28 12.83 12.54
N ASP A 588 -9.57 12.99 12.86
CA ASP A 588 -10.43 13.99 12.22
C ASP A 588 -9.95 15.43 12.53
N GLU A 589 -9.56 15.72 13.76
CA GLU A 589 -8.94 17.00 14.14
C GLU A 589 -7.65 17.25 13.37
N LEU A 590 -6.74 16.26 13.33
CA LEU A 590 -5.47 16.35 12.59
C LEU A 590 -5.71 16.65 11.11
N SER A 591 -6.66 15.94 10.46
CA SER A 591 -6.99 16.16 9.06
C SER A 591 -7.52 17.57 8.77
N ARG A 592 -8.16 18.24 9.75
CA ARG A 592 -8.64 19.63 9.63
C ARG A 592 -7.55 20.67 9.83
N ASN A 593 -6.54 20.32 10.65
CA ASN A 593 -5.46 21.22 11.02
C ASN A 593 -4.27 21.16 10.05
N MET A 594 -4.20 20.14 9.21
CA MET A 594 -3.16 20.02 8.18
C MET A 594 -3.43 20.95 7.00
N THR A 595 -2.44 21.76 6.64
CA THR A 595 -2.48 22.61 5.44
C THR A 595 -1.90 21.85 4.25
N TYR A 596 -2.74 21.54 3.26
CA TYR A 596 -2.31 20.89 2.02
C TYR A 596 -1.71 21.88 1.04
N VAL A 597 -0.53 21.56 0.50
CA VAL A 597 0.16 22.31 -0.56
C VAL A 597 0.14 21.49 -1.85
N GLU A 598 -0.47 22.05 -2.89
CA GLU A 598 -0.45 21.43 -4.23
C GLU A 598 0.83 21.89 -4.96
N LEU A 599 1.82 21.00 -5.03
CA LEU A 599 3.15 21.28 -5.57
C LEU A 599 3.12 21.83 -7.00
N SER A 600 2.18 21.34 -7.83
CA SER A 600 2.07 21.77 -9.23
C SER A 600 1.70 23.26 -9.39
N ASN A 601 1.12 23.86 -8.36
CA ASN A 601 0.68 25.26 -8.36
C ASN A 601 1.71 26.21 -7.72
N GLU A 602 2.77 25.65 -7.12
CA GLU A 602 3.74 26.46 -6.38
C GLU A 602 4.80 27.08 -7.29
N PRO A 603 4.96 28.42 -7.26
CA PRO A 603 6.01 29.09 -8.01
C PRO A 603 7.41 28.60 -7.62
N GLY A 604 8.25 28.28 -8.61
CA GLY A 604 9.62 27.82 -8.38
C GLY A 604 9.78 26.32 -8.11
N TYR A 605 8.68 25.57 -7.90
CA TYR A 605 8.77 24.13 -7.67
C TYR A 605 9.47 23.38 -8.81
N MET A 606 9.17 23.74 -10.06
CA MET A 606 9.80 23.09 -11.23
C MET A 606 11.29 23.43 -11.34
N ASP A 607 11.72 24.63 -10.96
CA ASP A 607 13.13 24.99 -10.96
C ASP A 607 13.89 24.21 -9.88
N GLU A 608 13.29 24.05 -8.70
CA GLU A 608 13.85 23.25 -7.61
C GLU A 608 13.89 21.76 -7.97
N PHE A 609 12.84 21.24 -8.59
CA PHE A 609 12.81 19.85 -9.08
C PHE A 609 13.94 19.59 -10.08
N VAL A 610 14.15 20.50 -11.05
CA VAL A 610 15.24 20.38 -12.02
C VAL A 610 16.60 20.44 -11.33
N ALA A 611 16.76 21.30 -10.31
CA ALA A 611 17.98 21.39 -9.52
C ALA A 611 18.23 20.10 -8.72
N ALA A 612 17.18 19.51 -8.18
CA ALA A 612 17.22 18.25 -7.46
C ALA A 612 17.43 17.01 -8.36
N CYS A 613 17.28 17.13 -9.68
CA CYS A 613 17.61 16.06 -10.64
C CYS A 613 19.14 15.93 -10.91
N PHE A 614 19.96 16.25 -9.92
CA PHE A 614 21.41 16.00 -9.90
C PHE A 614 21.79 15.26 -8.60
N ILE A 615 22.90 14.56 -8.61
CA ILE A 615 23.43 13.85 -7.43
C ILE A 615 24.56 14.71 -6.80
N PRO A 616 24.44 15.14 -5.53
CA PRO A 616 23.22 15.17 -4.73
C PRO A 616 22.22 16.25 -5.20
N HIS A 617 22.73 17.43 -5.58
CA HIS A 617 21.94 18.59 -5.99
C HIS A 617 22.82 19.58 -6.76
N THR A 618 22.25 20.51 -7.54
CA THR A 618 23.03 21.59 -8.17
C THR A 618 23.64 22.57 -7.16
N ASN A 619 22.97 22.79 -6.03
CA ASN A 619 23.47 23.56 -4.93
C ASN A 619 24.22 22.66 -3.92
N ALA A 620 25.54 22.57 -4.05
CA ALA A 620 26.37 21.76 -3.18
C ALA A 620 26.38 22.20 -1.71
N SER A 621 26.00 23.45 -1.39
CA SER A 621 25.98 23.95 0.00
C SER A 621 24.89 23.28 0.86
N LEU A 622 23.90 22.64 0.24
CA LEU A 622 22.87 21.84 0.93
C LEU A 622 23.41 20.50 1.45
N PHE A 623 24.60 20.08 1.02
CA PHE A 623 25.20 18.80 1.35
C PHE A 623 26.66 18.95 1.79
N PRO A 624 26.91 19.61 2.94
CA PRO A 624 28.26 19.88 3.40
C PRO A 624 29.05 18.63 3.82
N ASN A 625 28.35 17.50 4.11
CA ASN A 625 28.95 16.27 4.60
C ASN A 625 28.89 15.12 3.58
N ALA A 626 28.20 15.30 2.43
CA ALA A 626 27.98 14.25 1.42
C ALA A 626 29.08 14.18 0.35
#